data_035f4396bddb125a5544d97f56d93cb1
#
_entry.id   035f4396bddb125a5544d97f56d93cb1
#
_cell.length_a   1.000
_cell.length_b   1.000
_cell.length_c   1.000
_cell.angle_alpha   90.00
_cell.angle_beta   90.00
_cell.angle_gamma   90.00
#
_symmetry.space_group_name_H-M   'P 1'
#
loop_
_entity.id
_entity.type
_entity.pdbx_description
1 polymer ?
#
loop_
_entity_poly.entity_id
_entity_poly.type
_entity_poly.pdbx_seq_one_letter_code
_entity_poly.pdbx_strand_id
1 'polypeptide(L)'
;MSSPEADVEDVVVLVADDGTPVGTAPRLEVHGQDTPLHLAFSTYLYDELGRLLVTRRALDKRTWPGVWSNSSCGHLRPGESAEEAVVRRVTEELGATPRDLVEVLPDFRYRAVDAGGVVENELCPVLIGRVDTRELRPDRAEIAEWSWVDWDEIVRTATTTPALLSPWAVLQIRQLAASPAMPRGAAAPPAQPVRRPSRPDRSTP
;
A
#
# COMPACT_ATOMS: atom_id res chain seq x y z
N MET A 1 -13.39 -36.06 -14.67
CA MET A 1 -14.35 -35.13 -14.03
C MET A 1 -13.50 -34.22 -13.17
N SER A 2 -13.09 -33.08 -13.74
CA SER A 2 -12.33 -32.07 -13.02
C SER A 2 -13.30 -31.33 -12.08
N SER A 3 -13.00 -31.32 -10.79
CA SER A 3 -13.66 -30.46 -9.83
C SER A 3 -13.46 -29.00 -10.26
N PRO A 4 -14.49 -28.14 -10.26
CA PRO A 4 -14.27 -26.71 -10.44
C PRO A 4 -13.42 -26.23 -9.26
N GLU A 5 -12.24 -25.65 -9.54
CA GLU A 5 -11.57 -24.78 -8.60
C GLU A 5 -12.61 -23.71 -8.23
N ALA A 6 -13.01 -23.70 -6.96
CA ALA A 6 -13.86 -22.63 -6.45
C ALA A 6 -13.12 -21.32 -6.72
N ASP A 7 -13.73 -20.43 -7.50
CA ASP A 7 -13.33 -19.04 -7.57
C ASP A 7 -13.12 -18.56 -6.14
N VAL A 8 -11.88 -18.27 -5.79
CA VAL A 8 -11.58 -17.62 -4.51
C VAL A 8 -12.25 -16.25 -4.62
N GLU A 9 -13.44 -16.13 -4.05
CA GLU A 9 -14.19 -14.88 -4.07
C GLU A 9 -13.25 -13.75 -3.67
N ASP A 10 -13.19 -12.70 -4.47
CA ASP A 10 -12.41 -11.48 -4.22
C ASP A 10 -13.07 -10.70 -3.07
N VAL A 11 -12.83 -11.16 -1.85
CA VAL A 11 -13.46 -10.68 -0.63
C VAL A 11 -12.44 -10.05 0.32
N VAL A 12 -12.94 -9.18 1.20
CA VAL A 12 -12.22 -8.64 2.35
C VAL A 12 -12.75 -9.27 3.64
N VAL A 13 -11.93 -9.32 4.67
CA VAL A 13 -12.29 -9.85 5.99
C VAL A 13 -12.84 -8.71 6.85
N LEU A 14 -14.11 -8.80 7.24
CA LEU A 14 -14.73 -7.87 8.18
C LEU A 14 -14.32 -8.22 9.60
N VAL A 15 -14.08 -7.19 10.42
CA VAL A 15 -13.67 -7.39 11.82
C VAL A 15 -14.48 -6.51 12.77
N ALA A 16 -14.61 -6.98 14.01
CA ALA A 16 -15.09 -6.20 15.13
C ALA A 16 -14.02 -5.20 15.60
N ASP A 17 -14.37 -4.32 16.54
CA ASP A 17 -13.47 -3.28 17.07
C ASP A 17 -12.20 -3.84 17.73
N ASP A 18 -12.25 -5.06 18.24
CA ASP A 18 -11.12 -5.78 18.83
C ASP A 18 -10.26 -6.55 17.80
N GLY A 19 -10.59 -6.44 16.50
CA GLY A 19 -9.89 -7.13 15.42
C GLY A 19 -10.39 -8.57 15.16
N THR A 20 -11.38 -9.07 15.93
CA THR A 20 -11.93 -10.42 15.73
C THR A 20 -12.68 -10.48 14.39
N PRO A 21 -12.37 -11.45 13.50
CA PRO A 21 -13.11 -11.65 12.26
C PRO A 21 -14.59 -11.94 12.52
N VAL A 22 -15.48 -11.22 11.81
CA VAL A 22 -16.95 -11.34 11.95
C VAL A 22 -17.63 -11.73 10.64
N GLY A 23 -16.91 -11.80 9.54
CA GLY A 23 -17.46 -12.17 8.24
C GLY A 23 -16.57 -11.72 7.08
N THR A 24 -17.14 -11.73 5.89
CA THR A 24 -16.50 -11.24 4.66
C THR A 24 -17.46 -10.38 3.84
N ALA A 25 -16.90 -9.55 2.96
CA ALA A 25 -17.69 -8.78 1.98
C ALA A 25 -16.95 -8.76 0.63
N PRO A 26 -17.67 -8.67 -0.51
CA PRO A 26 -17.05 -8.51 -1.82
C PRO A 26 -16.15 -7.26 -1.85
N ARG A 27 -14.89 -7.41 -2.25
CA ARG A 27 -13.91 -6.32 -2.27
C ARG A 27 -14.35 -5.11 -3.09
N LEU A 28 -15.03 -5.34 -4.20
CA LEU A 28 -15.50 -4.26 -5.08
C LEU A 28 -16.71 -3.49 -4.52
N GLU A 29 -17.40 -4.05 -3.51
CA GLU A 29 -18.65 -3.49 -2.97
C GLU A 29 -18.49 -2.95 -1.56
N VAL A 30 -17.46 -3.38 -0.82
CA VAL A 30 -17.27 -3.03 0.60
C VAL A 30 -17.14 -1.52 0.84
N HIS A 31 -16.53 -0.80 -0.10
CA HIS A 31 -16.28 0.63 0.03
C HIS A 31 -17.47 1.47 -0.45
N GLY A 32 -18.04 2.26 0.45
CA GLY A 32 -19.17 3.14 0.24
C GLY A 32 -19.15 4.31 1.21
N GLN A 33 -20.32 4.90 1.48
CA GLN A 33 -20.47 5.96 2.48
C GLN A 33 -20.43 5.43 3.92
N ASP A 34 -20.75 4.13 4.09
CA ASP A 34 -20.77 3.43 5.37
C ASP A 34 -19.98 2.12 5.25
N THR A 35 -18.67 2.25 5.12
CA THR A 35 -17.74 1.13 4.96
C THR A 35 -17.49 0.47 6.32
N PRO A 36 -17.79 -0.83 6.48
CA PRO A 36 -17.50 -1.57 7.71
C PRO A 36 -15.99 -1.69 7.95
N LEU A 37 -15.59 -1.88 9.21
CA LEU A 37 -14.22 -2.14 9.55
C LEU A 37 -13.77 -3.46 8.93
N HIS A 38 -12.63 -3.46 8.23
CA HIS A 38 -12.10 -4.65 7.58
C HIS A 38 -10.57 -4.69 7.63
N LEU A 39 -10.01 -5.88 7.37
CA LEU A 39 -8.57 -6.10 7.39
C LEU A 39 -7.91 -5.59 6.11
N ALA A 40 -6.84 -4.84 6.32
CA ALA A 40 -5.95 -4.38 5.27
C ALA A 40 -4.48 -4.46 5.74
N PHE A 41 -3.55 -4.05 4.90
CA PHE A 41 -2.16 -3.83 5.26
C PHE A 41 -1.61 -2.59 4.54
N SER A 42 -0.57 -2.03 5.09
CA SER A 42 0.30 -1.05 4.42
C SER A 42 1.76 -1.50 4.51
N THR A 43 2.54 -1.24 3.46
CA THR A 43 3.98 -1.53 3.52
C THR A 43 4.83 -0.38 3.02
N TYR A 44 6.02 -0.25 3.61
CA TYR A 44 7.07 0.70 3.29
C TYR A 44 8.31 -0.08 2.86
N LEU A 45 8.64 -0.02 1.57
CA LEU A 45 9.73 -0.81 0.97
C LEU A 45 10.93 0.09 0.69
N TYR A 46 12.09 -0.39 1.10
CA TYR A 46 13.35 0.30 0.93
C TYR A 46 14.22 -0.40 -0.11
N ASP A 47 14.97 0.41 -0.87
CA ASP A 47 16.02 -0.10 -1.75
C ASP A 47 17.33 -0.39 -0.99
N GLU A 48 18.34 -0.80 -1.74
CA GLU A 48 19.68 -1.12 -1.21
C GLU A 48 20.41 0.13 -0.65
N LEU A 49 19.97 1.32 -1.04
CA LEU A 49 20.52 2.60 -0.57
C LEU A 49 19.74 3.16 0.63
N GLY A 50 18.71 2.45 1.10
CA GLY A 50 17.87 2.88 2.20
C GLY A 50 16.84 3.97 1.82
N ARG A 51 16.57 4.17 0.51
CA ARG A 51 15.52 5.07 0.06
C ARG A 51 14.17 4.36 0.06
N LEU A 52 13.14 5.09 0.42
CA LEU A 52 11.76 4.61 0.45
C LEU A 52 11.12 4.66 -0.94
N LEU A 53 10.47 3.59 -1.34
CA LEU A 53 9.57 3.59 -2.49
C LEU A 53 8.25 4.26 -2.13
N VAL A 54 7.88 5.33 -2.83
CA VAL A 54 6.53 5.90 -2.80
C VAL A 54 5.86 5.71 -4.15
N THR A 55 4.56 5.42 -4.12
CA THR A 55 3.78 5.15 -5.32
C THR A 55 2.64 6.16 -5.47
N ARG A 56 2.30 6.48 -6.71
CA ARG A 56 1.11 7.24 -7.05
C ARG A 56 0.05 6.31 -7.59
N ARG A 57 -1.09 6.28 -6.94
CA ARG A 57 -2.23 5.42 -7.34
C ARG A 57 -2.64 5.72 -8.77
N ALA A 58 -3.07 4.69 -9.50
CA ALA A 58 -3.59 4.86 -10.85
C ALA A 58 -4.77 5.85 -10.87
N LEU A 59 -4.91 6.57 -11.99
CA LEU A 59 -5.86 7.68 -12.10
C LEU A 59 -7.32 7.24 -12.24
N ASP A 60 -7.54 5.98 -12.52
CA ASP A 60 -8.84 5.32 -12.67
C ASP A 60 -9.26 4.49 -11.43
N LYS A 61 -8.46 4.55 -10.35
CA LYS A 61 -8.85 3.93 -9.07
C LYS A 61 -10.13 4.52 -8.52
N ARG A 62 -11.01 3.66 -7.99
CA ARG A 62 -12.29 4.04 -7.41
C ARG A 62 -12.14 4.96 -6.19
N THR A 63 -11.12 4.70 -5.35
CA THR A 63 -10.82 5.46 -4.14
C THR A 63 -9.46 6.13 -4.26
N TRP A 64 -9.37 7.40 -3.88
CA TRP A 64 -8.13 8.21 -3.93
C TRP A 64 -7.35 8.08 -5.25
N PRO A 65 -7.95 8.29 -6.45
CA PRO A 65 -7.23 8.24 -7.71
C PRO A 65 -6.11 9.29 -7.74
N GLY A 66 -4.94 8.90 -8.21
CA GLY A 66 -3.81 9.81 -8.44
C GLY A 66 -3.14 10.37 -7.20
N VAL A 67 -3.47 9.90 -5.99
CA VAL A 67 -2.80 10.35 -4.76
C VAL A 67 -1.46 9.62 -4.58
N TRP A 68 -0.46 10.31 -4.03
CA TRP A 68 0.78 9.70 -3.59
C TRP A 68 0.59 9.00 -2.25
N SER A 69 1.22 7.85 -2.09
CA SER A 69 1.08 6.98 -0.92
C SER A 69 2.38 6.25 -0.58
N ASN A 70 2.32 5.39 0.44
CA ASN A 70 3.34 4.40 0.76
C ASN A 70 3.61 3.44 -0.41
N SER A 71 4.45 2.43 -0.23
CA SER A 71 4.91 1.56 -1.32
C SER A 71 3.80 0.69 -1.91
N SER A 72 3.00 0.04 -1.07
CA SER A 72 1.82 -0.74 -1.44
C SER A 72 0.86 -0.86 -0.26
N CYS A 73 -0.42 -0.99 -0.54
CA CYS A 73 -1.47 -1.34 0.42
C CYS A 73 -2.48 -2.27 -0.24
N GLY A 74 -3.22 -3.01 0.57
CA GLY A 74 -4.24 -3.90 0.06
C GLY A 74 -4.98 -4.61 1.18
N HIS A 75 -5.92 -5.45 0.81
CA HIS A 75 -6.74 -6.21 1.75
C HIS A 75 -6.19 -7.63 1.93
N LEU A 76 -6.38 -8.16 3.13
CA LEU A 76 -6.13 -9.56 3.43
C LEU A 76 -7.27 -10.42 2.93
N ARG A 77 -6.94 -11.61 2.45
CA ARG A 77 -7.90 -12.69 2.16
C ARG A 77 -8.21 -13.47 3.43
N PRO A 78 -9.34 -14.21 3.51
CA PRO A 78 -9.62 -15.08 4.64
C PRO A 78 -8.49 -16.07 4.92
N GLY A 79 -7.96 -16.04 6.15
CA GLY A 79 -6.87 -16.90 6.60
C GLY A 79 -5.46 -16.46 6.17
N GLU A 80 -5.33 -15.37 5.41
CA GLU A 80 -4.05 -14.80 5.00
C GLU A 80 -3.47 -13.92 6.12
N SER A 81 -2.19 -14.07 6.40
CA SER A 81 -1.45 -13.14 7.27
C SER A 81 -1.13 -11.83 6.55
N ALA A 82 -0.82 -10.77 7.30
CA ALA A 82 -0.41 -9.49 6.71
C ALA A 82 0.85 -9.63 5.86
N GLU A 83 1.82 -10.46 6.26
CA GLU A 83 3.04 -10.72 5.50
C GLU A 83 2.74 -11.41 4.16
N GLU A 84 1.90 -12.45 4.16
CA GLU A 84 1.49 -13.15 2.93
C GLU A 84 0.75 -12.20 1.98
N ALA A 85 -0.15 -11.35 2.51
CA ALA A 85 -0.85 -10.34 1.73
C ALA A 85 0.11 -9.32 1.11
N VAL A 86 1.13 -8.86 1.86
CA VAL A 86 2.19 -7.98 1.35
C VAL A 86 2.93 -8.66 0.20
N VAL A 87 3.41 -9.90 0.39
CA VAL A 87 4.15 -10.63 -0.65
C VAL A 87 3.30 -10.76 -1.92
N ARG A 88 2.06 -11.18 -1.79
CA ARG A 88 1.13 -11.32 -2.91
C ARG A 88 0.92 -10.00 -3.64
N ARG A 89 0.52 -8.95 -2.94
CA ARG A 89 0.16 -7.66 -3.56
C ARG A 89 1.35 -6.92 -4.13
N VAL A 90 2.50 -6.93 -3.46
CA VAL A 90 3.74 -6.34 -3.98
C VAL A 90 4.18 -7.04 -5.27
N THR A 91 4.05 -8.37 -5.33
CA THR A 91 4.35 -9.12 -6.54
C THR A 91 3.36 -8.76 -7.68
N GLU A 92 2.07 -8.67 -7.39
CA GLU A 92 1.04 -8.30 -8.36
C GLU A 92 1.19 -6.84 -8.85
N GLU A 93 1.33 -5.89 -7.93
CA GLU A 93 1.31 -4.45 -8.24
C GLU A 93 2.65 -3.89 -8.73
N LEU A 94 3.76 -4.39 -8.15
CA LEU A 94 5.11 -3.86 -8.38
C LEU A 94 6.00 -4.82 -9.19
N GLY A 95 5.58 -6.07 -9.40
CA GLY A 95 6.35 -7.09 -10.11
C GLY A 95 7.65 -7.49 -9.40
N ALA A 96 7.75 -7.21 -8.10
CA ALA A 96 8.94 -7.44 -7.30
C ALA A 96 8.62 -8.28 -6.06
N THR A 97 9.62 -9.00 -5.55
CA THR A 97 9.46 -9.83 -4.35
C THR A 97 9.99 -9.07 -3.13
N PRO A 98 9.13 -8.71 -2.15
CA PRO A 98 9.59 -8.06 -0.94
C PRO A 98 10.37 -9.05 -0.05
N ARG A 99 11.37 -8.54 0.69
CA ARG A 99 12.24 -9.30 1.58
C ARG A 99 12.37 -8.60 2.92
N ASP A 100 12.80 -9.34 3.94
CA ASP A 100 13.07 -8.81 5.29
C ASP A 100 11.86 -8.06 5.86
N LEU A 101 10.66 -8.61 5.67
CA LEU A 101 9.43 -8.00 6.16
C LEU A 101 9.39 -8.02 7.69
N VAL A 102 9.10 -6.86 8.28
CA VAL A 102 8.94 -6.68 9.73
C VAL A 102 7.69 -5.85 9.97
N GLU A 103 6.79 -6.35 10.79
CA GLU A 103 5.63 -5.59 11.24
C GLU A 103 6.05 -4.58 12.32
N VAL A 104 5.71 -3.31 12.11
CA VAL A 104 6.17 -2.18 12.94
C VAL A 104 5.03 -1.40 13.61
N LEU A 105 3.82 -1.45 13.06
CA LEU A 105 2.59 -0.91 13.66
C LEU A 105 1.47 -1.95 13.51
N PRO A 106 1.41 -2.98 14.41
CA PRO A 106 0.45 -4.08 14.28
C PRO A 106 -1.01 -3.64 14.43
N ASP A 107 -1.26 -2.66 15.27
CA ASP A 107 -2.62 -2.21 15.63
C ASP A 107 -3.01 -0.92 14.93
N PHE A 108 -2.32 -0.55 13.83
CA PHE A 108 -2.66 0.68 13.13
C PHE A 108 -4.06 0.57 12.54
N ARG A 109 -4.85 1.60 12.83
CA ARG A 109 -6.23 1.70 12.35
C ARG A 109 -6.49 3.11 11.85
N TYR A 110 -7.25 3.24 10.79
CA TYR A 110 -7.68 4.53 10.29
C TYR A 110 -9.07 4.48 9.67
N ARG A 111 -9.69 5.64 9.62
CA ARG A 111 -10.88 5.92 8.83
C ARG A 111 -10.64 7.22 8.06
N ALA A 112 -10.88 7.20 6.76
CA ALA A 112 -10.74 8.35 5.89
C ALA A 112 -11.93 8.42 4.91
N VAL A 113 -12.26 9.63 4.45
CA VAL A 113 -13.33 9.87 3.48
C VAL A 113 -12.72 10.61 2.30
N ASP A 114 -12.89 10.10 1.09
CA ASP A 114 -12.40 10.75 -0.11
C ASP A 114 -13.29 11.92 -0.57
N ALA A 115 -12.88 12.62 -1.61
CA ALA A 115 -13.66 13.73 -2.18
C ALA A 115 -15.01 13.30 -2.78
N GLY A 116 -15.18 12.02 -3.10
CA GLY A 116 -16.43 11.41 -3.59
C GLY A 116 -17.36 10.94 -2.45
N GLY A 117 -16.93 11.04 -1.18
CA GLY A 117 -17.65 10.54 -0.02
C GLY A 117 -17.47 9.05 0.25
N VAL A 118 -16.56 8.38 -0.45
CA VAL A 118 -16.25 6.97 -0.20
C VAL A 118 -15.35 6.86 1.02
N VAL A 119 -15.69 5.93 1.90
CA VAL A 119 -15.01 5.70 3.18
C VAL A 119 -14.05 4.53 3.07
N GLU A 120 -12.83 4.73 3.55
CA GLU A 120 -11.90 3.67 3.97
C GLU A 120 -12.01 3.54 5.50
N ASN A 121 -12.12 2.32 6.02
CA ASN A 121 -12.21 2.03 7.46
C ASN A 121 -11.51 0.70 7.73
N GLU A 122 -10.24 0.77 8.10
CA GLU A 122 -9.35 -0.38 8.08
C GLU A 122 -8.62 -0.59 9.41
N LEU A 123 -8.54 -1.85 9.84
CA LEU A 123 -7.48 -2.36 10.71
C LEU A 123 -6.33 -2.80 9.78
N CYS A 124 -5.24 -2.05 9.79
CA CYS A 124 -4.27 -2.02 8.72
C CYS A 124 -2.82 -2.10 9.26
N PRO A 125 -2.36 -3.26 9.76
CA PRO A 125 -0.98 -3.42 10.18
C PRO A 125 0.01 -2.88 9.15
N VAL A 126 1.07 -2.26 9.65
CA VAL A 126 2.11 -1.63 8.82
C VAL A 126 3.39 -2.45 8.89
N LEU A 127 3.88 -2.83 7.72
CA LEU A 127 5.12 -3.58 7.57
C LEU A 127 6.18 -2.71 6.87
N ILE A 128 7.43 -2.92 7.24
CA ILE A 128 8.58 -2.43 6.48
C ILE A 128 9.31 -3.61 5.85
N GLY A 129 9.99 -3.37 4.74
CA GLY A 129 10.76 -4.41 4.05
C GLY A 129 11.71 -3.83 3.02
N ARG A 130 12.29 -4.70 2.22
CA ARG A 130 13.22 -4.34 1.14
C ARG A 130 12.72 -4.88 -0.19
N VAL A 131 13.13 -4.21 -1.28
CA VAL A 131 12.88 -4.67 -2.64
C VAL A 131 14.08 -4.31 -3.52
N ASP A 132 14.43 -5.21 -4.45
CA ASP A 132 15.45 -4.94 -5.45
C ASP A 132 14.90 -3.98 -6.52
N THR A 133 15.55 -2.83 -6.69
CA THR A 133 15.15 -1.83 -7.71
C THR A 133 15.09 -2.39 -9.13
N ARG A 134 15.86 -3.44 -9.42
CA ARG A 134 15.93 -4.09 -10.74
C ARG A 134 14.72 -4.97 -11.04
N GLU A 135 14.03 -5.45 -10.00
CA GLU A 135 12.83 -6.28 -10.14
C GLU A 135 11.57 -5.45 -10.47
N LEU A 136 11.54 -4.14 -10.15
CA LEU A 136 10.34 -3.32 -10.28
C LEU A 136 9.76 -3.31 -11.70
N ARG A 137 8.52 -3.79 -11.79
CA ARG A 137 7.68 -3.82 -13.01
C ARG A 137 6.24 -3.42 -12.63
N PRO A 138 6.03 -2.15 -12.23
CA PRO A 138 4.72 -1.71 -11.73
C PRO A 138 3.61 -1.88 -12.76
N ASP A 139 2.49 -2.46 -12.32
CA ASP A 139 1.28 -2.55 -13.11
C ASP A 139 0.64 -1.15 -13.22
N ARG A 140 0.37 -0.71 -14.43
CA ARG A 140 -0.25 0.60 -14.72
C ARG A 140 -1.70 0.70 -14.27
N ALA A 141 -2.40 -0.42 -14.15
CA ALA A 141 -3.76 -0.45 -13.59
C ALA A 141 -3.77 -0.14 -12.09
N GLU A 142 -2.63 -0.33 -11.40
CA GLU A 142 -2.49 -0.07 -9.98
C GLU A 142 -1.71 1.22 -9.70
N ILE A 143 -0.62 1.49 -10.45
CA ILE A 143 0.37 2.53 -10.17
C ILE A 143 0.59 3.41 -11.41
N ALA A 144 0.28 4.70 -11.28
CA ALA A 144 0.52 5.69 -12.33
C ALA A 144 2.00 6.11 -12.40
N GLU A 145 2.62 6.31 -11.24
CA GLU A 145 3.99 6.81 -11.09
C GLU A 145 4.61 6.27 -9.79
N TRP A 146 5.93 6.24 -9.72
CA TRP A 146 6.64 5.94 -8.46
C TRP A 146 7.93 6.73 -8.35
N SER A 147 8.44 6.88 -7.12
CA SER A 147 9.71 7.56 -6.85
C SER A 147 10.39 6.94 -5.64
N TRP A 148 11.73 7.07 -5.60
CA TRP A 148 12.53 6.79 -4.43
C TRP A 148 12.79 8.10 -3.69
N VAL A 149 12.45 8.14 -2.41
CA VAL A 149 12.58 9.33 -1.56
C VAL A 149 13.33 9.01 -0.28
N ASP A 150 13.92 10.02 0.32
CA ASP A 150 14.48 9.93 1.66
C ASP A 150 13.40 9.86 2.71
N TRP A 151 13.65 9.09 3.76
CA TRP A 151 12.76 9.02 4.90
C TRP A 151 12.50 10.42 5.52
N ASP A 152 13.54 11.21 5.72
CA ASP A 152 13.37 12.57 6.31
C ASP A 152 12.59 13.52 5.40
N GLU A 153 12.68 13.35 4.10
CA GLU A 153 11.90 14.13 3.13
C GLU A 153 10.40 13.78 3.18
N ILE A 154 10.07 12.48 3.24
CA ILE A 154 8.67 12.06 3.32
C ILE A 154 8.05 12.44 4.68
N VAL A 155 8.81 12.37 5.77
CA VAL A 155 8.39 12.84 7.11
C VAL A 155 8.12 14.35 7.08
N ARG A 156 8.98 15.13 6.44
CA ARG A 156 8.77 16.55 6.25
C ARG A 156 7.51 16.83 5.44
N THR A 157 7.30 16.11 4.35
CA THR A 157 6.10 16.23 3.50
C THR A 157 4.82 15.89 4.29
N ALA A 158 4.80 14.79 5.03
CA ALA A 158 3.67 14.40 5.87
C ALA A 158 3.35 15.41 6.98
N THR A 159 4.32 16.24 7.37
CA THR A 159 4.19 17.25 8.42
C THR A 159 3.76 18.60 7.86
N THR A 160 4.41 19.07 6.81
CA THR A 160 4.26 20.45 6.28
C THR A 160 3.26 20.55 5.14
N THR A 161 3.10 19.51 4.35
CA THR A 161 2.22 19.46 3.17
C THR A 161 1.44 18.14 3.08
N PRO A 162 0.69 17.76 4.14
CA PRO A 162 0.01 16.45 4.21
C PRO A 162 -0.99 16.23 3.08
N ALA A 163 -1.54 17.28 2.49
CA ALA A 163 -2.47 17.19 1.36
C ALA A 163 -1.88 16.55 0.08
N LEU A 164 -0.56 16.39 0.00
CA LEU A 164 0.11 15.73 -1.12
C LEU A 164 0.14 14.20 -0.98
N LEU A 165 -0.20 13.67 0.18
CA LEU A 165 -0.15 12.25 0.49
C LEU A 165 -1.55 11.72 0.85
N SER A 166 -1.72 10.40 0.73
CA SER A 166 -2.93 9.74 1.23
C SER A 166 -3.07 9.93 2.76
N PRO A 167 -4.31 10.05 3.28
CA PRO A 167 -4.53 10.25 4.71
C PRO A 167 -3.89 9.17 5.59
N TRP A 168 -3.98 7.90 5.19
CA TRP A 168 -3.34 6.80 5.94
C TRP A 168 -1.83 6.91 5.94
N ALA A 169 -1.19 7.23 4.80
CA ALA A 169 0.26 7.42 4.75
C ALA A 169 0.72 8.56 5.66
N VAL A 170 -0.01 9.68 5.71
CA VAL A 170 0.29 10.79 6.64
C VAL A 170 0.27 10.32 8.09
N LEU A 171 -0.78 9.58 8.49
CA LEU A 171 -0.93 9.07 9.85
C LEU A 171 0.18 8.06 10.20
N GLN A 172 0.45 7.11 9.30
CA GLN A 172 1.48 6.09 9.46
C GLN A 172 2.87 6.71 9.56
N ILE A 173 3.25 7.59 8.63
CA ILE A 173 4.56 8.25 8.60
C ILE A 173 4.82 9.00 9.91
N ARG A 174 3.83 9.71 10.45
CA ARG A 174 3.96 10.42 11.73
C ARG A 174 4.19 9.47 12.90
N GLN A 175 3.49 8.33 12.95
CA GLN A 175 3.69 7.31 13.98
C GLN A 175 5.06 6.64 13.84
N LEU A 176 5.43 6.26 12.62
CA LEU A 176 6.72 5.65 12.31
C LEU A 176 7.89 6.59 12.66
N ALA A 177 7.77 7.89 12.35
CA ALA A 177 8.81 8.87 12.67
C ALA A 177 9.05 9.02 14.18
N ALA A 178 8.05 8.72 15.01
CA ALA A 178 8.17 8.68 16.45
C ALA A 178 8.72 7.34 16.98
N SER A 179 8.77 6.31 16.14
CA SER A 179 9.23 4.96 16.51
C SER A 179 10.75 4.81 16.34
N PRO A 180 11.45 4.12 17.26
CA PRO A 180 12.86 3.77 17.09
C PRO A 180 13.10 2.68 16.04
N ALA A 181 12.05 1.99 15.57
CA ALA A 181 12.15 0.87 14.64
C ALA A 181 12.47 1.28 13.19
N MET A 182 12.37 2.59 12.86
CA MET A 182 12.62 3.05 11.49
C MET A 182 14.12 3.19 11.18
N PRO A 183 14.59 2.70 10.03
CA PRO A 183 15.96 2.95 9.57
C PRO A 183 16.15 4.46 9.41
N ARG A 184 16.96 5.08 10.24
CA ARG A 184 17.37 6.47 10.04
C ARG A 184 18.44 6.47 8.97
N GLY A 185 18.15 7.09 7.82
CA GLY A 185 18.96 7.00 6.62
C GLY A 185 20.39 7.48 6.78
N ALA A 186 21.32 6.83 6.11
CA ALA A 186 22.56 7.46 5.67
C ALA A 186 22.20 8.58 4.67
N ALA A 187 22.98 9.68 4.65
CA ALA A 187 22.75 10.84 3.81
C ALA A 187 22.46 10.41 2.37
N ALA A 188 21.29 10.78 1.84
CA ALA A 188 20.82 10.32 0.57
C ALA A 188 21.56 10.94 -0.62
N PRO A 189 21.71 10.19 -1.72
CA PRO A 189 21.96 10.76 -3.02
C PRO A 189 20.76 11.63 -3.46
N PRO A 190 20.95 12.61 -4.38
CA PRO A 190 19.89 13.51 -4.80
C PRO A 190 18.67 12.76 -5.34
N ALA A 191 17.48 13.31 -5.06
CA ALA A 191 16.19 12.75 -5.45
C ALA A 191 16.18 12.32 -6.92
N GLN A 192 15.73 11.09 -7.18
CA GLN A 192 15.59 10.61 -8.55
C GLN A 192 14.28 11.13 -9.16
N PRO A 193 14.26 11.36 -10.49
CA PRO A 193 13.04 11.80 -11.15
C PRO A 193 11.93 10.76 -11.00
N VAL A 194 10.70 11.26 -10.88
CA VAL A 194 9.48 10.43 -10.88
C VAL A 194 9.46 9.54 -12.12
N ARG A 195 9.23 8.25 -11.95
CA ARG A 195 9.19 7.26 -13.01
C ARG A 195 7.77 6.84 -13.33
N ARG A 196 7.52 6.58 -14.61
CA ARG A 196 6.25 6.05 -15.11
C ARG A 196 6.46 4.64 -15.63
N PRO A 197 5.48 3.74 -15.48
CA PRO A 197 5.50 2.44 -16.14
C PRO A 197 5.66 2.59 -17.66
N SER A 198 6.43 1.73 -18.29
CA SER A 198 6.62 1.72 -19.75
C SER A 198 5.27 1.54 -20.45
N ARG A 199 4.99 2.29 -21.51
CA ARG A 199 3.82 2.02 -22.36
C ARG A 199 4.01 0.64 -23.01
N PRO A 200 2.95 -0.21 -23.06
CA PRO A 200 3.00 -1.38 -23.92
C PRO A 200 3.26 -0.92 -25.35
N ASP A 201 4.21 -1.56 -26.01
CA ASP A 201 4.49 -1.31 -27.42
C ASP A 201 3.23 -1.64 -28.23
N ARG A 202 2.62 -0.59 -28.84
CA ARG A 202 1.46 -0.76 -29.72
C ARG A 202 1.88 -1.14 -31.15
N SER A 203 3.08 -1.71 -31.30
CA SER A 203 3.60 -2.13 -32.59
C SER A 203 3.41 -3.64 -32.79
N THR A 204 2.18 -4.05 -33.01
CA THR A 204 1.93 -5.26 -33.81
C THR A 204 0.60 -5.07 -34.55
N PRO A 205 0.58 -5.32 -35.87
CA PRO A 205 -0.59 -5.14 -36.72
C PRO A 205 -1.68 -6.14 -36.43
#